data_3cb0a667e2cded0c045107a1929b2931
#
_entry.id   3cb0a667e2cded0c045107a1929b2931
#
_cell.length_a   1.000
_cell.length_b   1.000
_cell.length_c   1.000
_cell.angle_alpha   90.00
_cell.angle_beta   90.00
_cell.angle_gamma   90.00
#
_symmetry.space_group_name_H-M   'P 1'
#
loop_
_entity.id
_entity.type
_entity.pdbx_description
1 polymer ?
#
loop_
_entity_poly.entity_id
_entity_poly.type
_entity_poly.pdbx_seq_one_letter_code
_entity_poly.pdbx_strand_id
1 'polypeptide(L)'
;GHISKWSDHLDRIKEMNFDWVYVNPFHLPGFSGSCYSLKSHYLYNPLFTKGTFDHDNLEAEQEKGNALISEFCSNANAKGLKVMMDIVVNHTSFDSELLMTNSYWYEHDNDGEIKKPGTLEDGHFIEWGDLLQLDNLSKDLDTRREIWKYWRDYLTYYIELGVKGFRCDAAYMVPTELWKFLIPEIKKQNPEIIFIAETRNCKPEKIKELSAAGFD
;
A
#
# COMPACT_ATOMS: atom_id res chain seq x y z
N GLY A 1 13.15 -5.57 11.36
CA GLY A 1 14.59 -5.27 11.32
C GLY A 1 14.97 -4.50 10.07
N HIS A 2 16.21 -4.03 10.00
CA HIS A 2 16.73 -3.20 8.92
C HIS A 2 16.65 -3.89 7.55
N ILE A 3 16.28 -3.17 6.47
CA ILE A 3 16.08 -3.72 5.11
C ILE A 3 17.33 -4.45 4.61
N SER A 4 18.54 -3.89 4.84
CA SER A 4 19.80 -4.56 4.42
C SER A 4 20.02 -5.95 5.03
N LYS A 5 19.22 -6.34 6.03
CA LYS A 5 19.27 -7.65 6.66
C LYS A 5 18.18 -8.61 6.17
N TRP A 6 17.25 -8.14 5.37
CA TRP A 6 16.19 -8.99 4.84
C TRP A 6 16.75 -10.05 3.88
N SER A 7 17.76 -9.67 3.13
CA SER A 7 18.46 -10.59 2.21
C SER A 7 19.13 -11.79 2.91
N ASP A 8 19.49 -11.67 4.19
CA ASP A 8 20.08 -12.76 4.98
C ASP A 8 19.13 -13.97 5.14
N HIS A 9 17.82 -13.77 4.89
CA HIS A 9 16.80 -14.81 5.02
C HIS A 9 16.44 -15.50 3.70
N LEU A 10 16.88 -14.96 2.55
CA LEU A 10 16.42 -15.41 1.24
C LEU A 10 16.81 -16.86 0.92
N ASP A 11 18.03 -17.30 1.31
CA ASP A 11 18.48 -18.67 1.07
C ASP A 11 17.59 -19.67 1.80
N ARG A 12 17.32 -19.42 3.10
CA ARG A 12 16.42 -20.26 3.89
C ARG A 12 15.01 -20.31 3.30
N ILE A 13 14.49 -19.17 2.81
CA ILE A 13 13.17 -19.11 2.17
C ILE A 13 13.15 -19.97 0.91
N LYS A 14 14.19 -19.91 0.11
CA LYS A 14 14.30 -20.71 -1.11
C LYS A 14 14.46 -22.22 -0.81
N GLU A 15 15.25 -22.59 0.19
CA GLU A 15 15.40 -23.96 0.67
C GLU A 15 14.07 -24.55 1.16
N MET A 16 13.17 -23.72 1.69
CA MET A 16 11.82 -24.10 2.07
C MET A 16 10.84 -24.22 0.89
N ASN A 17 11.33 -24.09 -0.36
CA ASN A 17 10.54 -24.18 -1.59
C ASN A 17 9.48 -23.08 -1.76
N PHE A 18 9.66 -21.90 -1.19
CA PHE A 18 8.84 -20.75 -1.52
C PHE A 18 9.33 -20.07 -2.80
N ASP A 19 8.40 -19.43 -3.50
CA ASP A 19 8.66 -18.63 -4.69
C ASP A 19 8.45 -17.13 -4.45
N TRP A 20 7.82 -16.79 -3.34
CA TRP A 20 7.47 -15.41 -2.98
C TRP A 20 7.92 -15.05 -1.58
N VAL A 21 8.32 -13.77 -1.45
CA VAL A 21 8.55 -13.13 -0.15
C VAL A 21 7.55 -11.98 -0.04
N TYR A 22 6.67 -12.07 0.95
CA TYR A 22 5.75 -11.00 1.29
C TYR A 22 6.36 -10.11 2.36
N VAL A 23 6.25 -8.79 2.18
CA VAL A 23 6.69 -7.78 3.14
C VAL A 23 5.53 -6.87 3.53
N ASN A 24 5.36 -6.67 4.83
CA ASN A 24 4.41 -5.69 5.37
C ASN A 24 4.76 -4.27 4.92
N PRO A 25 3.85 -3.27 5.08
CA PRO A 25 4.16 -1.90 4.74
C PRO A 25 5.44 -1.43 5.45
N PHE A 26 6.35 -0.90 4.68
CA PHE A 26 7.67 -0.43 5.15
C PHE A 26 7.84 1.08 5.05
N HIS A 27 6.77 1.75 4.73
CA HIS A 27 6.69 3.19 4.55
C HIS A 27 6.78 3.95 5.88
N LEU A 28 6.98 5.26 5.78
CA LEU A 28 6.97 6.14 6.93
C LEU A 28 5.59 6.12 7.61
N PRO A 29 5.48 5.62 8.84
CA PRO A 29 4.23 5.59 9.56
C PRO A 29 3.88 6.98 10.12
N GLY A 30 2.60 7.22 10.35
CA GLY A 30 2.12 8.39 11.06
C GLY A 30 2.25 8.28 12.58
N PHE A 31 1.55 9.16 13.26
CA PHE A 31 1.64 9.37 14.70
C PHE A 31 1.47 8.09 15.54
N SER A 32 0.59 7.18 15.16
CA SER A 32 0.37 5.94 15.91
C SER A 32 1.53 4.95 15.82
N GLY A 33 2.42 5.10 14.85
CA GLY A 33 3.51 4.17 14.58
C GLY A 33 3.07 2.86 13.92
N SER A 34 1.78 2.68 13.63
CA SER A 34 1.28 1.52 12.89
C SER A 34 1.82 1.52 11.47
N CYS A 35 2.31 0.38 10.99
CA CYS A 35 2.75 0.25 9.60
C CYS A 35 1.60 0.34 8.58
N TYR A 36 0.34 0.27 9.03
CA TYR A 36 -0.84 0.48 8.19
C TYR A 36 -1.40 1.91 8.29
N SER A 37 -0.84 2.77 9.15
CA SER A 37 -1.20 4.18 9.29
C SER A 37 -0.11 5.03 8.63
N LEU A 38 -0.18 5.17 7.30
CA LEU A 38 0.89 5.77 6.51
C LEU A 38 0.87 7.29 6.56
N LYS A 39 2.00 7.89 6.89
CA LYS A 39 2.24 9.32 6.73
C LYS A 39 2.67 9.67 5.31
N SER A 40 3.54 8.87 4.72
CA SER A 40 4.02 9.03 3.37
C SER A 40 4.03 7.69 2.63
N HIS A 41 3.66 7.68 1.35
CA HIS A 41 3.71 6.52 0.47
C HIS A 41 5.07 6.34 -0.23
N TYR A 42 5.97 7.32 -0.10
CA TYR A 42 7.26 7.34 -0.81
C TYR A 42 8.46 7.43 0.13
N LEU A 43 8.25 7.80 1.39
CA LEU A 43 9.28 7.78 2.42
C LEU A 43 9.24 6.46 3.20
N TYR A 44 10.34 6.10 3.79
CA TYR A 44 10.55 4.81 4.45
C TYR A 44 10.61 4.96 5.97
N ASN A 45 10.14 3.94 6.67
CA ASN A 45 10.19 3.91 8.12
C ASN A 45 11.67 3.94 8.61
N PRO A 46 12.04 4.92 9.42
CA PRO A 46 13.43 5.06 9.92
C PRO A 46 13.95 3.83 10.67
N LEU A 47 13.06 3.01 11.22
CA LEU A 47 13.44 1.73 11.86
C LEU A 47 13.97 0.70 10.86
N PHE A 48 13.70 0.88 9.57
CA PHE A 48 14.11 -0.04 8.50
C PHE A 48 15.28 0.51 7.67
N THR A 49 15.56 1.81 7.75
CA THR A 49 16.69 2.48 7.10
C THR A 49 17.76 2.83 8.12
N LYS A 50 19.05 2.80 7.74
CA LYS A 50 20.14 3.14 8.64
C LYS A 50 20.28 4.65 8.84
N GLY A 51 20.70 5.04 10.04
CA GLY A 51 21.04 6.41 10.41
C GLY A 51 19.85 7.17 10.96
N THR A 52 20.09 8.43 11.29
CA THR A 52 19.05 9.37 11.68
C THR A 52 18.26 9.80 10.46
N PHE A 53 16.95 9.87 10.59
CA PHE A 53 16.08 10.37 9.52
C PHE A 53 16.31 11.89 9.38
N ASP A 54 16.63 12.33 8.18
CA ASP A 54 16.88 13.75 7.88
C ASP A 54 15.57 14.40 7.42
N HIS A 55 14.95 15.13 8.33
CA HIS A 55 13.71 15.86 8.07
C HIS A 55 13.87 17.04 7.12
N ASP A 56 15.11 17.53 6.94
CA ASP A 56 15.41 18.68 6.09
C ASP A 56 15.74 18.25 4.64
N ASN A 57 15.97 16.93 4.43
CA ASN A 57 16.30 16.38 3.11
C ASN A 57 15.52 15.10 2.80
N LEU A 58 14.21 15.25 2.59
CA LEU A 58 13.31 14.13 2.33
C LEU A 58 13.62 13.38 1.01
N GLU A 59 14.15 14.09 0.01
CA GLU A 59 14.57 13.48 -1.26
C GLU A 59 15.71 12.46 -1.04
N ALA A 60 16.73 12.84 -0.27
CA ALA A 60 17.81 11.91 0.08
C ALA A 60 17.33 10.72 0.91
N GLU A 61 16.36 10.92 1.80
CA GLU A 61 15.75 9.81 2.57
C GLU A 61 14.95 8.87 1.68
N GLN A 62 14.24 9.40 0.68
CA GLN A 62 13.54 8.60 -0.34
C GLN A 62 14.52 7.80 -1.19
N GLU A 63 15.56 8.43 -1.73
CA GLU A 63 16.59 7.76 -2.54
C GLU A 63 17.31 6.65 -1.77
N LYS A 64 17.66 6.90 -0.53
CA LYS A 64 18.27 5.91 0.37
C LYS A 64 17.36 4.69 0.57
N GLY A 65 16.09 4.90 0.80
CA GLY A 65 15.11 3.82 0.94
C GLY A 65 14.88 3.07 -0.38
N ASN A 66 14.80 3.77 -1.50
CA ASN A 66 14.68 3.20 -2.84
C ASN A 66 15.84 2.25 -3.15
N ALA A 67 17.07 2.68 -2.87
CA ALA A 67 18.26 1.86 -3.08
C ALA A 67 18.19 0.55 -2.27
N LEU A 68 17.75 0.62 -1.02
CA LEU A 68 17.62 -0.56 -0.17
C LEU A 68 16.54 -1.54 -0.66
N ILE A 69 15.38 -1.04 -1.10
CA ILE A 69 14.31 -1.89 -1.64
C ILE A 69 14.71 -2.51 -2.98
N SER A 70 15.30 -1.70 -3.87
CA SER A 70 15.78 -2.19 -5.17
C SER A 70 16.86 -3.27 -5.02
N GLU A 71 17.80 -3.08 -4.10
CA GLU A 71 18.82 -4.09 -3.76
C GLU A 71 18.17 -5.37 -3.23
N PHE A 72 17.22 -5.26 -2.31
CA PHE A 72 16.50 -6.42 -1.77
C PHE A 72 15.75 -7.19 -2.86
N CYS A 73 15.00 -6.49 -3.72
CA CYS A 73 14.28 -7.09 -4.85
C CYS A 73 15.24 -7.78 -5.83
N SER A 74 16.38 -7.15 -6.13
CA SER A 74 17.43 -7.73 -6.98
C SER A 74 18.02 -9.01 -6.38
N ASN A 75 18.35 -8.98 -5.08
CA ASN A 75 18.87 -10.16 -4.36
C ASN A 75 17.86 -11.31 -4.31
N ALA A 76 16.56 -11.00 -4.11
CA ALA A 76 15.49 -11.98 -4.15
C ALA A 76 15.38 -12.61 -5.55
N ASN A 77 15.36 -11.78 -6.59
CA ASN A 77 15.27 -12.23 -7.99
C ASN A 77 16.45 -13.12 -8.39
N ALA A 78 17.67 -12.78 -7.97
CA ALA A 78 18.87 -13.60 -8.22
C ALA A 78 18.77 -15.01 -7.63
N LYS A 79 17.93 -15.22 -6.61
CA LYS A 79 17.65 -16.51 -5.98
C LYS A 79 16.35 -17.16 -6.50
N GLY A 80 15.72 -16.59 -7.53
CA GLY A 80 14.46 -17.06 -8.10
C GLY A 80 13.26 -16.85 -7.16
N LEU A 81 13.33 -15.81 -6.32
CA LEU A 81 12.22 -15.37 -5.46
C LEU A 81 11.62 -14.06 -6.00
N LYS A 82 10.33 -13.90 -5.85
CA LYS A 82 9.62 -12.67 -6.18
C LYS A 82 9.21 -11.94 -4.90
N VAL A 83 9.27 -10.60 -4.92
CA VAL A 83 8.88 -9.77 -3.77
C VAL A 83 7.47 -9.25 -3.98
N MET A 84 6.63 -9.47 -2.98
CA MET A 84 5.28 -8.89 -2.85
C MET A 84 5.29 -7.88 -1.71
N MET A 85 4.79 -6.68 -1.95
CA MET A 85 4.59 -5.68 -0.90
C MET A 85 3.12 -5.50 -0.54
N ASP A 86 2.89 -5.09 0.70
CA ASP A 86 1.58 -4.66 1.15
C ASP A 86 1.32 -3.21 0.74
N ILE A 87 0.11 -2.92 0.28
CA ILE A 87 -0.32 -1.57 -0.05
C ILE A 87 -1.60 -1.19 0.69
N VAL A 88 -1.62 0.03 1.20
CA VAL A 88 -2.75 0.61 1.93
C VAL A 88 -3.36 1.71 1.09
N VAL A 89 -4.51 1.42 0.46
CA VAL A 89 -5.18 2.31 -0.49
C VAL A 89 -6.45 2.95 0.10
N ASN A 90 -7.03 2.31 1.13
CA ASN A 90 -8.29 2.75 1.71
C ASN A 90 -8.16 4.03 2.55
N HIS A 91 -7.04 4.22 3.22
CA HIS A 91 -6.87 5.25 4.22
C HIS A 91 -5.41 5.69 4.37
N THR A 92 -5.21 6.79 5.10
CA THR A 92 -3.89 7.26 5.53
C THR A 92 -3.91 7.57 7.03
N SER A 93 -2.75 7.87 7.60
CA SER A 93 -2.69 8.51 8.92
C SER A 93 -3.33 9.89 8.90
N PHE A 94 -3.86 10.34 10.04
CA PHE A 94 -4.42 11.69 10.19
C PHE A 94 -3.35 12.81 10.06
N ASP A 95 -2.06 12.49 10.17
CA ASP A 95 -0.93 13.40 9.92
C ASP A 95 -0.23 13.14 8.59
N SER A 96 -0.95 12.56 7.62
CA SER A 96 -0.44 12.23 6.29
C SER A 96 -0.06 13.45 5.47
N GLU A 97 1.00 13.32 4.66
CA GLU A 97 1.38 14.32 3.66
C GLU A 97 0.27 14.56 2.64
N LEU A 98 -0.49 13.52 2.28
CA LEU A 98 -1.64 13.66 1.38
C LEU A 98 -2.74 14.55 1.96
N LEU A 99 -2.98 14.50 3.28
CA LEU A 99 -3.94 15.38 3.91
C LEU A 99 -3.50 16.85 3.80
N MET A 100 -2.22 17.11 3.95
CA MET A 100 -1.66 18.46 3.90
C MET A 100 -1.69 19.07 2.49
N THR A 101 -1.59 18.24 1.45
CA THR A 101 -1.51 18.70 0.06
C THR A 101 -2.82 18.55 -0.71
N ASN A 102 -3.65 17.55 -0.37
CA ASN A 102 -4.82 17.12 -1.11
C ASN A 102 -5.99 16.78 -0.17
N SER A 103 -6.33 17.66 0.77
CA SER A 103 -7.40 17.41 1.76
C SER A 103 -8.74 17.07 1.13
N TYR A 104 -9.01 17.55 -0.09
CA TYR A 104 -10.22 17.25 -0.86
C TYR A 104 -10.29 15.80 -1.41
N TRP A 105 -9.24 15.01 -1.23
CA TRP A 105 -9.22 13.57 -1.57
C TRP A 105 -9.85 12.70 -0.49
N TYR A 106 -10.26 13.29 0.64
CA TYR A 106 -10.80 12.53 1.76
C TYR A 106 -12.33 12.53 1.77
N GLU A 107 -12.91 11.43 2.20
CA GLU A 107 -14.35 11.30 2.34
C GLU A 107 -14.84 12.10 3.57
N HIS A 108 -15.90 12.87 3.40
CA HIS A 108 -16.52 13.66 4.47
C HIS A 108 -17.86 13.05 4.88
N ASP A 109 -18.19 13.18 6.14
CA ASP A 109 -19.49 12.83 6.68
C ASP A 109 -20.52 13.97 6.48
N ASN A 110 -21.73 13.80 7.03
CA ASN A 110 -22.80 14.77 6.90
C ASN A 110 -22.55 16.08 7.68
N ASP A 111 -21.65 16.06 8.66
CA ASP A 111 -21.26 17.22 9.48
C ASP A 111 -20.06 17.96 8.87
N GLY A 112 -19.49 17.43 7.78
CA GLY A 112 -18.35 17.99 7.07
C GLY A 112 -16.99 17.57 7.64
N GLU A 113 -16.97 16.66 8.61
CA GLU A 113 -15.73 16.09 9.15
C GLU A 113 -15.21 14.96 8.25
N ILE A 114 -13.88 14.80 8.22
CA ILE A 114 -13.28 13.70 7.44
C ILE A 114 -13.61 12.37 8.11
N LYS A 115 -14.15 11.44 7.33
CA LYS A 115 -14.50 10.11 7.82
C LYS A 115 -13.28 9.34 8.26
N LYS A 116 -13.45 8.55 9.31
CA LYS A 116 -12.51 7.57 9.77
C LYS A 116 -12.99 6.17 9.41
N PRO A 117 -12.10 5.31 8.87
CA PRO A 117 -12.47 3.92 8.64
C PRO A 117 -12.60 3.17 9.96
N GLY A 118 -13.24 2.00 9.90
CA GLY A 118 -13.43 1.17 11.08
C GLY A 118 -13.94 -0.22 10.70
N THR A 119 -14.19 -1.03 11.70
CA THR A 119 -14.71 -2.39 11.55
C THR A 119 -15.97 -2.59 12.38
N LEU A 120 -16.79 -3.59 12.00
CA LEU A 120 -17.92 -4.03 12.81
C LEU A 120 -17.46 -5.21 13.68
N GLU A 121 -17.51 -5.01 15.00
CA GLU A 121 -17.24 -6.04 16.00
C GLU A 121 -18.47 -6.18 16.92
N ASP A 122 -19.01 -7.38 17.02
CA ASP A 122 -20.22 -7.69 17.82
C ASP A 122 -21.40 -6.74 17.55
N GLY A 123 -21.54 -6.29 16.29
CA GLY A 123 -22.61 -5.37 15.87
C GLY A 123 -22.36 -3.89 16.18
N HIS A 124 -21.22 -3.57 16.78
CA HIS A 124 -20.80 -2.18 17.04
C HIS A 124 -19.74 -1.74 16.01
N PHE A 125 -19.86 -0.53 15.49
CA PHE A 125 -18.82 0.05 14.65
C PHE A 125 -17.68 0.55 15.54
N ILE A 126 -16.48 0.00 15.33
CA ILE A 126 -15.24 0.41 15.99
C ILE A 126 -14.43 1.24 15.02
N GLU A 127 -14.37 2.53 15.28
CA GLU A 127 -13.62 3.49 14.48
C GLU A 127 -12.11 3.36 14.75
N TRP A 128 -11.30 3.42 13.70
CA TRP A 128 -9.84 3.50 13.80
C TRP A 128 -9.42 4.97 13.86
N GLY A 129 -9.26 5.46 15.09
CA GLY A 129 -9.16 6.88 15.40
C GLY A 129 -7.91 7.61 14.87
N ASP A 130 -6.88 6.87 14.46
CA ASP A 130 -5.63 7.39 13.89
C ASP A 130 -5.63 7.44 12.35
N LEU A 131 -6.75 7.06 11.71
CA LEU A 131 -6.86 6.93 10.25
C LEU A 131 -7.91 7.87 9.68
N LEU A 132 -7.68 8.29 8.43
CA LEU A 132 -8.62 9.07 7.63
C LEU A 132 -8.90 8.37 6.31
N GLN A 133 -10.17 8.29 5.93
CA GLN A 133 -10.61 7.56 4.75
C GLN A 133 -10.48 8.39 3.48
N LEU A 134 -9.88 7.79 2.45
CA LEU A 134 -9.77 8.39 1.13
C LEU A 134 -11.07 8.20 0.32
N ASP A 135 -11.50 9.24 -0.39
CA ASP A 135 -12.66 9.21 -1.30
C ASP A 135 -12.26 8.62 -2.67
N ASN A 136 -11.88 7.34 -2.67
CA ASN A 136 -11.43 6.63 -3.86
C ASN A 136 -12.49 6.53 -4.98
N LEU A 137 -13.73 6.91 -4.71
CA LEU A 137 -14.83 6.96 -5.69
C LEU A 137 -15.52 8.33 -5.67
N SER A 138 -14.75 9.40 -5.54
CA SER A 138 -15.27 10.76 -5.51
C SER A 138 -16.30 11.02 -6.60
N LYS A 139 -17.37 11.72 -6.25
CA LYS A 139 -18.40 12.16 -7.22
C LYS A 139 -17.86 13.20 -8.18
N ASP A 140 -16.88 13.99 -7.73
CA ASP A 140 -16.13 14.88 -8.60
C ASP A 140 -15.18 14.05 -9.48
N LEU A 141 -15.37 14.12 -10.80
CA LEU A 141 -14.65 13.28 -11.74
C LEU A 141 -13.17 13.66 -11.88
N ASP A 142 -12.82 14.92 -11.67
CA ASP A 142 -11.44 15.38 -11.78
C ASP A 142 -10.66 14.94 -10.54
N THR A 143 -11.21 15.13 -9.36
CA THR A 143 -10.66 14.58 -8.10
C THR A 143 -10.47 13.05 -8.20
N ARG A 144 -11.48 12.32 -8.70
CA ARG A 144 -11.37 10.86 -8.88
C ARG A 144 -10.22 10.48 -9.82
N ARG A 145 -10.05 11.19 -10.94
CA ARG A 145 -8.95 10.94 -11.90
C ARG A 145 -7.58 11.20 -11.27
N GLU A 146 -7.47 12.25 -10.45
CA GLU A 146 -6.23 12.55 -9.72
C GLU A 146 -5.87 11.43 -8.74
N ILE A 147 -6.82 10.97 -7.92
CA ILE A 147 -6.62 9.87 -6.97
C ILE A 147 -6.24 8.58 -7.70
N TRP A 148 -6.96 8.24 -8.78
CA TRP A 148 -6.69 7.02 -9.54
C TRP A 148 -5.33 7.06 -10.26
N LYS A 149 -4.96 8.22 -10.78
CA LYS A 149 -3.63 8.45 -11.35
C LYS A 149 -2.55 8.29 -10.28
N TYR A 150 -2.74 8.87 -9.11
CA TYR A 150 -1.81 8.74 -7.99
C TYR A 150 -1.55 7.27 -7.63
N TRP A 151 -2.59 6.46 -7.49
CA TRP A 151 -2.45 5.04 -7.19
C TRP A 151 -1.77 4.26 -8.31
N ARG A 152 -2.08 4.53 -9.56
CA ARG A 152 -1.39 3.93 -10.69
C ARG A 152 0.11 4.26 -10.67
N ASP A 153 0.45 5.53 -10.46
CA ASP A 153 1.83 6.01 -10.46
C ASP A 153 2.60 5.43 -9.24
N TYR A 154 1.95 5.31 -8.09
CA TYR A 154 2.49 4.64 -6.90
C TYR A 154 2.82 3.16 -7.15
N LEU A 155 1.92 2.41 -7.76
CA LEU A 155 2.17 1.00 -8.10
C LEU A 155 3.31 0.88 -9.11
N THR A 156 3.30 1.70 -10.16
CA THR A 156 4.35 1.72 -11.18
C THR A 156 5.71 2.00 -10.56
N TYR A 157 5.79 2.97 -9.67
CA TYR A 157 7.02 3.31 -8.96
C TYR A 157 7.66 2.11 -8.23
N TYR A 158 6.88 1.33 -7.49
CA TYR A 158 7.41 0.16 -6.79
C TYR A 158 7.71 -1.02 -7.74
N ILE A 159 7.01 -1.14 -8.85
CA ILE A 159 7.36 -2.10 -9.91
C ILE A 159 8.75 -1.77 -10.49
N GLU A 160 9.04 -0.49 -10.73
CA GLU A 160 10.35 -0.03 -11.21
C GLU A 160 11.47 -0.32 -10.20
N LEU A 161 11.18 -0.32 -8.90
CA LEU A 161 12.10 -0.76 -7.85
C LEU A 161 12.25 -2.28 -7.75
N GLY A 162 11.49 -3.06 -8.52
CA GLY A 162 11.62 -4.52 -8.62
C GLY A 162 10.55 -5.32 -7.90
N VAL A 163 9.53 -4.69 -7.32
CA VAL A 163 8.36 -5.39 -6.75
C VAL A 163 7.61 -6.14 -7.84
N LYS A 164 7.15 -7.37 -7.54
CA LYS A 164 6.47 -8.28 -8.48
C LYS A 164 5.03 -8.60 -8.09
N GLY A 165 4.56 -8.12 -6.98
CA GLY A 165 3.18 -8.31 -6.56
C GLY A 165 2.76 -7.38 -5.43
N PHE A 166 1.45 -7.24 -5.28
CA PHE A 166 0.84 -6.39 -4.27
C PHE A 166 -0.22 -7.18 -3.49
N ARG A 167 -0.09 -7.20 -2.17
CA ARG A 167 -1.19 -7.55 -1.28
C ARG A 167 -1.91 -6.25 -0.93
N CYS A 168 -3.20 -6.20 -1.22
CA CYS A 168 -4.01 -5.00 -1.04
C CYS A 168 -4.73 -5.07 0.31
N ASP A 169 -4.29 -4.22 1.24
CA ASP A 169 -4.87 -4.09 2.58
C ASP A 169 -6.31 -3.63 2.49
N ALA A 170 -7.18 -4.25 3.31
CA ALA A 170 -8.60 -3.92 3.37
C ALA A 170 -9.26 -3.75 1.98
N ALA A 171 -8.87 -4.57 0.98
CA ALA A 171 -9.32 -4.42 -0.41
C ALA A 171 -10.85 -4.40 -0.54
N TYR A 172 -11.55 -5.05 0.40
CA TYR A 172 -13.01 -5.09 0.47
C TYR A 172 -13.65 -3.76 0.88
N MET A 173 -12.89 -2.86 1.51
CA MET A 173 -13.35 -1.52 1.90
C MET A 173 -13.16 -0.51 0.77
N VAL A 174 -12.21 -0.76 -0.13
CA VAL A 174 -11.94 0.08 -1.30
C VAL A 174 -13.00 -0.16 -2.38
N PRO A 175 -13.53 0.88 -3.04
CA PRO A 175 -14.46 0.73 -4.16
C PRO A 175 -13.89 -0.17 -5.25
N THR A 176 -14.66 -1.17 -5.68
CA THR A 176 -14.24 -2.16 -6.67
C THR A 176 -13.92 -1.53 -8.03
N GLU A 177 -14.51 -0.38 -8.33
CA GLU A 177 -14.25 0.41 -9.54
C GLU A 177 -12.79 0.85 -9.64
N LEU A 178 -12.16 1.21 -8.51
CA LEU A 178 -10.73 1.53 -8.50
C LEU A 178 -9.88 0.31 -8.88
N TRP A 179 -10.19 -0.87 -8.31
CA TRP A 179 -9.48 -2.11 -8.66
C TRP A 179 -9.66 -2.50 -10.13
N LYS A 180 -10.89 -2.36 -10.67
CA LYS A 180 -11.18 -2.57 -12.10
C LYS A 180 -10.41 -1.62 -13.02
N PHE A 181 -10.01 -0.47 -12.53
CA PHE A 181 -9.12 0.45 -13.26
C PHE A 181 -7.65 0.07 -13.07
N LEU A 182 -7.18 -0.05 -11.84
CA LEU A 182 -5.75 -0.21 -11.53
C LEU A 182 -5.17 -1.53 -12.05
N ILE A 183 -5.84 -2.66 -11.79
CA ILE A 183 -5.29 -3.98 -12.09
C ILE A 183 -5.08 -4.16 -13.60
N PRO A 184 -6.07 -3.89 -14.49
CA PRO A 184 -5.84 -3.97 -15.92
C PRO A 184 -4.80 -2.98 -16.44
N GLU A 185 -4.77 -1.74 -15.93
CA GLU A 185 -3.78 -0.74 -16.36
C GLU A 185 -2.35 -1.19 -16.04
N ILE A 186 -2.12 -1.72 -14.85
CA ILE A 186 -0.81 -2.24 -14.46
C ILE A 186 -0.45 -3.49 -15.25
N LYS A 187 -1.36 -4.47 -15.35
CA LYS A 187 -1.11 -5.74 -16.07
C LYS A 187 -0.93 -5.58 -17.57
N LYS A 188 -1.43 -4.50 -18.16
CA LYS A 188 -1.23 -4.18 -19.58
C LYS A 188 0.26 -3.97 -19.93
N GLN A 189 1.02 -3.37 -19.04
CA GLN A 189 2.46 -3.13 -19.23
C GLN A 189 3.32 -4.16 -18.50
N ASN A 190 2.82 -4.74 -17.43
CA ASN A 190 3.52 -5.67 -16.55
C ASN A 190 2.62 -6.90 -16.27
N PRO A 191 2.43 -7.80 -17.26
CA PRO A 191 1.46 -8.90 -17.15
C PRO A 191 1.81 -9.94 -16.07
N GLU A 192 3.06 -9.96 -15.60
CA GLU A 192 3.54 -10.84 -14.55
C GLU A 192 3.23 -10.37 -13.13
N ILE A 193 2.75 -9.12 -12.96
CA ILE A 193 2.41 -8.58 -11.65
C ILE A 193 1.13 -9.23 -11.15
N ILE A 194 1.16 -9.69 -9.90
CA ILE A 194 -0.02 -10.27 -9.24
C ILE A 194 -0.58 -9.34 -8.17
N PHE A 195 -1.90 -9.43 -7.97
CA PHE A 195 -2.65 -8.69 -6.97
C PHE A 195 -3.43 -9.64 -6.07
N ILE A 196 -3.18 -9.58 -4.77
CA ILE A 196 -3.89 -10.39 -3.76
C ILE A 196 -4.75 -9.46 -2.90
N ALA A 197 -6.05 -9.73 -2.84
CA ALA A 197 -6.96 -8.96 -1.99
C ALA A 197 -6.99 -9.52 -0.57
N GLU A 198 -6.87 -8.66 0.43
CA GLU A 198 -7.37 -9.03 1.75
C GLU A 198 -8.90 -9.05 1.73
N THR A 199 -9.45 -10.19 2.15
CA THR A 199 -10.90 -10.44 2.17
C THR A 199 -11.40 -10.88 3.54
N ARG A 200 -10.77 -10.39 4.60
CA ARG A 200 -11.10 -10.78 5.98
C ARG A 200 -12.59 -10.57 6.29
N ASN A 201 -13.25 -11.63 6.74
CA ASN A 201 -14.68 -11.64 7.10
C ASN A 201 -15.63 -11.20 5.96
N CYS A 202 -15.20 -11.23 4.69
CA CYS A 202 -16.05 -10.88 3.57
C CYS A 202 -17.12 -11.94 3.31
N LYS A 203 -18.31 -11.48 2.91
CA LYS A 203 -19.34 -12.34 2.34
C LYS A 203 -18.91 -12.86 0.97
N PRO A 204 -19.39 -14.04 0.55
CA PRO A 204 -19.06 -14.64 -0.76
C PRO A 204 -19.33 -13.70 -1.95
N GLU A 205 -20.36 -12.86 -1.87
CA GLU A 205 -20.71 -11.89 -2.91
C GLU A 205 -19.60 -10.86 -3.10
N LYS A 206 -19.02 -10.35 -2.00
CA LYS A 206 -17.92 -9.37 -2.07
C LYS A 206 -16.64 -10.02 -2.62
N ILE A 207 -16.37 -11.27 -2.26
CA ILE A 207 -15.22 -12.02 -2.82
C ILE A 207 -15.37 -12.19 -4.34
N LYS A 208 -16.58 -12.54 -4.82
CA LYS A 208 -16.87 -12.63 -6.26
C LYS A 208 -16.69 -11.29 -6.97
N GLU A 209 -17.13 -10.21 -6.35
CA GLU A 209 -16.98 -8.86 -6.89
C GLU A 209 -15.49 -8.48 -7.05
N LEU A 210 -14.66 -8.74 -6.02
CA LEU A 210 -13.22 -8.49 -6.06
C LEU A 210 -12.52 -9.40 -7.10
N SER A 211 -12.87 -10.68 -7.14
CA SER A 211 -12.34 -11.59 -8.17
C SER A 211 -12.65 -11.08 -9.59
N ALA A 212 -13.85 -10.55 -9.82
CA ALA A 212 -14.22 -9.95 -11.10
C ALA A 212 -13.48 -8.63 -11.43
N ALA A 213 -12.80 -8.04 -10.47
CA ALA A 213 -11.95 -6.87 -10.70
C ALA A 213 -10.53 -7.22 -11.20
N GLY A 214 -10.17 -8.50 -11.23
CA GLY A 214 -8.91 -8.99 -11.78
C GLY A 214 -7.85 -9.38 -10.77
N PHE A 215 -8.21 -9.49 -9.48
CA PHE A 215 -7.32 -10.11 -8.46
C PHE A 215 -7.01 -11.56 -8.83
N ASP A 216 -5.79 -12.01 -8.47
CA ASP A 216 -5.24 -13.34 -8.77
C ASP A 216 -5.62 -14.41 -7.75
#